data_22eee6cf8198e3384f5ca90dc9d46344
#
_entry.id   22eee6cf8198e3384f5ca90dc9d46344
#
_cell.length_a   1.000
_cell.length_b   1.000
_cell.length_c   1.000
_cell.angle_alpha   90.00
_cell.angle_beta   90.00
_cell.angle_gamma   90.00
#
_symmetry.space_group_name_H-M   'P 1'
#
loop_
_entity.id
_entity.type
_entity.pdbx_description
1 polymer ?
#
loop_
_entity_poly.entity_id
_entity_poly.type
_entity_poly.pdbx_seq_one_letter_code
_entity_poly.pdbx_strand_id
1 'polypeptide(L)'
;MTATKKNILVCVCGGIAAYKVCHVVSQLAQRQFNVDVAMTNGAQKFVGPLTFETLSRRPVHTDLWNNPSDSDPQHIKLAQNADVILVAPATANMIGKIAHGLADDLVSTVLLAAAPEKLMVAPSMNEQMWNNPAVQANIALLRSRGLAIIGPESGWQACRTVGTGRMSEPDSIIQAMLPRLTVQ
;
A
#
# COMPACT_ATOMS: atom_id res chain seq x y z
N MET A 1 -3.70 30.70 -8.14
CA MET A 1 -2.74 29.78 -7.50
C MET A 1 -3.19 28.39 -7.80
N THR A 2 -2.44 27.63 -8.61
CA THR A 2 -2.72 26.21 -8.85
C THR A 2 -2.42 25.45 -7.57
N ALA A 3 -3.45 24.87 -6.96
CA ALA A 3 -3.24 24.00 -5.80
C ALA A 3 -2.21 22.93 -6.14
N THR A 4 -1.17 22.79 -5.33
CA THR A 4 -0.16 21.73 -5.51
C THR A 4 -0.84 20.36 -5.41
N LYS A 5 -0.69 19.55 -6.45
CA LYS A 5 -1.26 18.20 -6.47
C LYS A 5 -0.63 17.37 -5.35
N LYS A 6 -1.45 16.67 -4.57
CA LYS A 6 -0.98 15.74 -3.55
C LYS A 6 -0.31 14.52 -4.19
N ASN A 7 0.77 14.08 -3.56
CA ASN A 7 1.56 12.91 -3.96
C ASN A 7 1.13 11.69 -3.14
N ILE A 8 0.76 10.63 -3.82
CA ILE A 8 0.34 9.37 -3.20
C ILE A 8 1.32 8.29 -3.63
N LEU A 9 1.85 7.55 -2.68
CA LEU A 9 2.58 6.31 -2.95
C LEU A 9 1.69 5.11 -2.65
N VAL A 10 1.50 4.23 -3.64
CA VAL A 10 0.78 2.97 -3.48
C VAL A 10 1.78 1.83 -3.43
N CYS A 11 1.90 1.19 -2.28
CA CYS A 11 2.76 0.03 -2.04
C CYS A 11 1.96 -1.25 -2.22
N VAL A 12 2.23 -2.00 -3.29
CA VAL A 12 1.49 -3.20 -3.67
C VAL A 12 2.22 -4.45 -3.19
N CYS A 13 1.55 -5.27 -2.35
CA CYS A 13 2.12 -6.53 -1.86
C CYS A 13 1.53 -7.75 -2.57
N GLY A 14 2.21 -8.91 -2.41
CA GLY A 14 1.88 -10.15 -3.10
C GLY A 14 0.64 -10.84 -2.55
N GLY A 15 -0.53 -10.50 -3.07
CA GLY A 15 -1.81 -11.13 -2.76
C GLY A 15 -2.77 -11.00 -3.93
N ILE A 16 -3.73 -11.91 -4.03
CA ILE A 16 -4.70 -11.92 -5.13
C ILE A 16 -5.42 -10.57 -5.29
N ALA A 17 -5.69 -9.86 -4.20
CA ALA A 17 -6.36 -8.56 -4.24
C ALA A 17 -5.54 -7.44 -4.94
N ALA A 18 -4.30 -7.71 -5.38
CA ALA A 18 -3.50 -6.75 -6.15
C ALA A 18 -4.23 -6.27 -7.42
N TYR A 19 -5.06 -7.10 -8.07
CA TYR A 19 -5.84 -6.67 -9.23
C TYR A 19 -6.84 -5.55 -8.89
N LYS A 20 -7.38 -5.53 -7.67
CA LYS A 20 -8.29 -4.45 -7.22
C LYS A 20 -7.56 -3.12 -7.04
N VAL A 21 -6.27 -3.17 -6.72
CA VAL A 21 -5.46 -1.95 -6.53
C VAL A 21 -5.26 -1.22 -7.85
N CYS A 22 -5.34 -1.91 -8.99
CA CYS A 22 -5.37 -1.25 -10.31
C CYS A 22 -6.52 -0.23 -10.40
N HIS A 23 -7.69 -0.58 -9.85
CA HIS A 23 -8.84 0.33 -9.81
C HIS A 23 -8.57 1.54 -8.87
N VAL A 24 -7.96 1.29 -7.70
CA VAL A 24 -7.55 2.37 -6.78
C VAL A 24 -6.61 3.36 -7.47
N VAL A 25 -5.53 2.86 -8.10
CA VAL A 25 -4.56 3.69 -8.82
C VAL A 25 -5.22 4.49 -9.94
N SER A 26 -6.06 3.82 -10.75
CA SER A 26 -6.80 4.47 -11.84
C SER A 26 -7.70 5.60 -11.33
N GLN A 27 -8.46 5.36 -10.29
CA GLN A 27 -9.36 6.36 -9.69
C GLN A 27 -8.61 7.55 -9.07
N LEU A 28 -7.48 7.30 -8.39
CA LEU A 28 -6.66 8.37 -7.82
C LEU A 28 -6.04 9.24 -8.92
N ALA A 29 -5.55 8.62 -10.01
CA ALA A 29 -5.01 9.34 -11.17
C ALA A 29 -6.10 10.18 -11.88
N GLN A 30 -7.33 9.66 -12.04
CA GLN A 30 -8.47 10.40 -12.60
C GLN A 30 -8.84 11.61 -11.73
N ARG A 31 -8.66 11.54 -10.42
CA ARG A 31 -8.85 12.67 -9.49
C ARG A 31 -7.67 13.65 -9.49
N GLN A 32 -6.74 13.52 -10.44
CA GLN A 32 -5.61 14.43 -10.65
C GLN A 32 -4.52 14.37 -9.55
N PHE A 33 -4.49 13.35 -8.70
CA PHE A 33 -3.37 13.11 -7.79
C PHE A 33 -2.13 12.62 -8.54
N ASN A 34 -0.94 12.91 -8.02
CA ASN A 34 0.29 12.27 -8.47
C ASN A 34 0.40 10.91 -7.79
N VAL A 35 0.34 9.82 -8.55
CA VAL A 35 0.34 8.47 -8.00
C VAL A 35 1.62 7.74 -8.41
N ASP A 36 2.51 7.52 -7.46
CA ASP A 36 3.66 6.63 -7.60
C ASP A 36 3.28 5.23 -7.11
N VAL A 37 3.87 4.20 -7.70
CA VAL A 37 3.61 2.81 -7.31
C VAL A 37 4.92 2.10 -7.02
N ALA A 38 5.00 1.42 -5.87
CA ALA A 38 6.09 0.51 -5.51
C ALA A 38 5.53 -0.90 -5.31
N MET A 39 6.20 -1.91 -5.86
CA MET A 39 5.74 -3.29 -5.83
C MET A 39 6.76 -4.22 -5.18
N THR A 40 6.29 -5.11 -4.32
CA THR A 40 7.12 -6.24 -3.89
C THR A 40 7.31 -7.26 -5.02
N ASN A 41 8.36 -8.08 -4.96
CA ASN A 41 8.54 -9.20 -5.91
C ASN A 41 7.32 -10.14 -5.95
N GLY A 42 6.65 -10.33 -4.81
CA GLY A 42 5.41 -11.11 -4.72
C GLY A 42 4.24 -10.46 -5.47
N ALA A 43 4.13 -9.13 -5.46
CA ALA A 43 3.07 -8.41 -6.15
C ALA A 43 3.14 -8.60 -7.67
N GLN A 44 4.35 -8.59 -8.22
CA GLN A 44 4.60 -8.76 -9.66
C GLN A 44 4.16 -10.13 -10.19
N LYS A 45 3.90 -11.13 -9.32
CA LYS A 45 3.34 -12.43 -9.70
C LYS A 45 1.84 -12.38 -9.97
N PHE A 46 1.14 -11.36 -9.44
CA PHE A 46 -0.31 -11.18 -9.61
C PHE A 46 -0.65 -10.13 -10.66
N VAL A 47 0.10 -9.02 -10.68
CA VAL A 47 -0.10 -7.92 -11.64
C VAL A 47 1.26 -7.43 -12.11
N GLY A 48 1.45 -7.32 -13.42
CA GLY A 48 2.71 -6.81 -13.99
C GLY A 48 2.88 -5.30 -13.75
N PRO A 49 4.13 -4.81 -13.57
CA PRO A 49 4.42 -3.38 -13.39
C PRO A 49 3.83 -2.49 -14.48
N LEU A 50 3.86 -2.93 -15.73
CA LEU A 50 3.34 -2.21 -16.89
C LEU A 50 1.87 -1.81 -16.73
N THR A 51 1.05 -2.61 -16.03
CA THR A 51 -0.34 -2.25 -15.74
C THR A 51 -0.41 -0.97 -14.91
N PHE A 52 0.37 -0.89 -13.85
CA PHE A 52 0.39 0.30 -12.98
C PHE A 52 1.06 1.50 -13.64
N GLU A 53 2.11 1.31 -14.46
CA GLU A 53 2.72 2.38 -15.25
C GLU A 53 1.71 3.02 -16.21
N THR A 54 0.91 2.18 -16.88
CA THR A 54 -0.14 2.66 -17.78
C THR A 54 -1.21 3.46 -17.05
N LEU A 55 -1.62 3.02 -15.87
CA LEU A 55 -2.68 3.67 -15.08
C LEU A 55 -2.22 4.96 -14.41
N SER A 56 -1.03 4.98 -13.85
CA SER A 56 -0.46 6.13 -13.14
C SER A 56 0.22 7.14 -14.08
N ARG A 57 0.63 6.69 -15.29
CA ARG A 57 1.51 7.41 -16.22
C ARG A 57 2.87 7.78 -15.60
N ARG A 58 3.36 6.96 -14.69
CA ARG A 58 4.62 7.14 -13.96
C ARG A 58 5.35 5.79 -13.87
N PRO A 59 6.71 5.81 -13.80
CA PRO A 59 7.47 4.57 -13.61
C PRO A 59 7.04 3.84 -12.33
N VAL A 60 7.04 2.51 -12.38
CA VAL A 60 6.80 1.65 -11.22
C VAL A 60 8.11 1.21 -10.60
N HIS A 61 8.20 1.31 -9.29
CA HIS A 61 9.39 1.00 -8.51
C HIS A 61 9.33 -0.44 -8.01
N THR A 62 10.29 -1.27 -8.42
CA THR A 62 10.28 -2.72 -8.12
C THR A 62 11.54 -3.22 -7.43
N ASP A 63 12.63 -2.46 -7.45
CA ASP A 63 13.94 -2.88 -6.96
C ASP A 63 14.56 -1.77 -6.11
N LEU A 64 15.17 -2.16 -4.99
CA LEU A 64 15.86 -1.24 -4.07
C LEU A 64 17.15 -0.68 -4.66
N TRP A 65 17.81 -1.43 -5.55
CA TRP A 65 19.17 -1.16 -6.02
C TRP A 65 19.22 -0.63 -7.46
N ASN A 66 18.14 -0.72 -8.19
CA ASN A 66 18.09 -0.33 -9.59
C ASN A 66 17.64 1.13 -9.75
N ASN A 67 18.50 2.06 -9.35
CA ASN A 67 18.29 3.51 -9.56
C ASN A 67 19.51 4.13 -10.24
N PRO A 68 19.61 4.08 -11.57
CA PRO A 68 20.86 4.41 -12.30
C PRO A 68 21.20 5.90 -12.38
N SER A 69 20.35 6.82 -11.97
CA SER A 69 20.52 8.25 -12.31
C SER A 69 20.52 9.24 -11.15
N ASP A 70 20.47 8.78 -9.89
CA ASP A 70 20.24 9.69 -8.77
C ASP A 70 21.19 9.41 -7.59
N SER A 71 21.84 10.46 -7.09
CA SER A 71 22.70 10.38 -5.89
C SER A 71 21.93 10.12 -4.61
N ASP A 72 20.61 10.36 -4.61
CA ASP A 72 19.75 10.14 -3.43
C ASP A 72 19.10 8.76 -3.46
N PRO A 73 19.08 8.05 -2.33
CA PRO A 73 18.43 6.75 -2.24
C PRO A 73 16.94 6.83 -2.60
N GLN A 74 16.50 6.01 -3.56
CA GLN A 74 15.13 5.98 -4.06
C GLN A 74 14.07 5.84 -2.97
N HIS A 75 14.32 4.96 -1.98
CA HIS A 75 13.37 4.73 -0.88
C HIS A 75 13.15 5.97 -0.01
N ILE A 76 14.19 6.78 0.20
CA ILE A 76 14.08 8.04 0.95
C ILE A 76 13.21 9.03 0.18
N LYS A 77 13.46 9.21 -1.13
CA LYS A 77 12.68 10.11 -1.98
C LYS A 77 11.19 9.72 -2.00
N LEU A 78 10.91 8.43 -2.19
CA LEU A 78 9.53 7.93 -2.20
C LEU A 78 8.82 8.20 -0.87
N ALA A 79 9.48 7.95 0.26
CA ALA A 79 8.91 8.18 1.59
C ALA A 79 8.69 9.67 1.90
N GLN A 80 9.65 10.53 1.53
CA GLN A 80 9.58 11.97 1.82
C GLN A 80 8.56 12.68 0.94
N ASN A 81 8.55 12.38 -0.37
CA ASN A 81 7.70 13.05 -1.35
C ASN A 81 6.21 12.70 -1.21
N ALA A 82 5.88 11.53 -0.66
CA ALA A 82 4.50 11.14 -0.48
C ALA A 82 3.82 11.95 0.64
N ASP A 83 2.63 12.49 0.36
CA ASP A 83 1.72 13.03 1.37
C ASP A 83 0.99 11.90 2.10
N VAL A 84 0.61 10.84 1.35
CA VAL A 84 -0.05 9.64 1.85
C VAL A 84 0.59 8.42 1.22
N ILE A 85 0.80 7.37 2.02
CA ILE A 85 1.30 6.08 1.57
C ILE A 85 0.25 5.00 1.87
N LEU A 86 -0.27 4.39 0.82
CA LEU A 86 -1.24 3.30 0.91
C LEU A 86 -0.52 1.95 0.72
N VAL A 87 -0.63 1.05 1.66
CA VAL A 87 -0.19 -0.34 1.53
C VAL A 87 -1.40 -1.21 1.20
N ALA A 88 -1.56 -1.61 -0.05
CA ALA A 88 -2.70 -2.37 -0.55
C ALA A 88 -2.31 -3.29 -1.74
N PRO A 89 -2.66 -4.58 -1.70
CA PRO A 89 -3.11 -5.29 -0.52
C PRO A 89 -1.97 -5.43 0.50
N ALA A 90 -2.23 -5.28 1.79
CA ALA A 90 -1.24 -5.54 2.83
C ALA A 90 -1.31 -7.00 3.28
N THR A 91 -0.30 -7.78 2.94
CA THR A 91 -0.18 -9.18 3.39
C THR A 91 0.21 -9.26 4.87
N ALA A 92 -0.06 -10.39 5.52
CA ALA A 92 0.40 -10.65 6.88
C ALA A 92 1.93 -10.49 7.02
N ASN A 93 2.69 -10.90 5.98
CA ASN A 93 4.14 -10.71 5.93
C ASN A 93 4.51 -9.22 6.00
N MET A 94 3.91 -8.37 5.17
CA MET A 94 4.21 -6.94 5.15
C MET A 94 3.77 -6.26 6.46
N ILE A 95 2.62 -6.64 7.02
CA ILE A 95 2.16 -6.16 8.32
C ILE A 95 3.18 -6.51 9.41
N GLY A 96 3.71 -7.74 9.41
CA GLY A 96 4.77 -8.17 10.33
C GLY A 96 6.06 -7.37 10.14
N LYS A 97 6.49 -7.13 8.88
CA LYS A 97 7.68 -6.33 8.59
C LYS A 97 7.55 -4.90 9.14
N ILE A 98 6.42 -4.23 8.87
CA ILE A 98 6.17 -2.85 9.37
C ILE A 98 6.17 -2.84 10.90
N ALA A 99 5.50 -3.82 11.54
CA ALA A 99 5.40 -3.91 13.00
C ALA A 99 6.76 -4.07 13.69
N HIS A 100 7.71 -4.76 13.05
CA HIS A 100 9.01 -5.11 13.63
C HIS A 100 10.20 -4.40 12.97
N GLY A 101 9.97 -3.44 12.06
CA GLY A 101 11.02 -2.64 11.43
C GLY A 101 11.92 -3.44 10.49
N LEU A 102 11.40 -4.47 9.83
CA LEU A 102 12.13 -5.26 8.84
C LEU A 102 12.07 -4.57 7.48
N ALA A 103 13.26 -4.34 6.87
CA ALA A 103 13.43 -3.58 5.62
C ALA A 103 14.37 -4.32 4.65
N ASP A 104 13.90 -5.45 4.12
CA ASP A 104 14.66 -6.37 3.27
C ASP A 104 14.28 -6.26 1.77
N ASP A 105 13.32 -5.40 1.43
CA ASP A 105 12.92 -5.08 0.06
C ASP A 105 12.61 -3.57 -0.08
N LEU A 106 12.44 -3.08 -1.31
CA LEU A 106 12.15 -1.66 -1.56
C LEU A 106 10.93 -1.17 -0.77
N VAL A 107 9.83 -1.92 -0.82
CA VAL A 107 8.57 -1.51 -0.18
C VAL A 107 8.75 -1.42 1.34
N SER A 108 9.28 -2.45 1.97
CA SER A 108 9.51 -2.46 3.42
C SER A 108 10.50 -1.36 3.86
N THR A 109 11.51 -1.07 3.03
CA THR A 109 12.48 0.00 3.31
C THR A 109 11.84 1.39 3.22
N VAL A 110 11.00 1.64 2.20
CA VAL A 110 10.22 2.88 2.10
C VAL A 110 9.31 3.06 3.30
N LEU A 111 8.59 1.99 3.71
CA LEU A 111 7.65 2.05 4.82
C LEU A 111 8.35 2.31 6.17
N LEU A 112 9.57 1.80 6.35
CA LEU A 112 10.38 2.08 7.52
C LEU A 112 10.91 3.53 7.55
N ALA A 113 11.19 4.10 6.37
CA ALA A 113 11.67 5.49 6.24
C ALA A 113 10.55 6.54 6.31
N ALA A 114 9.29 6.12 6.22
CA ALA A 114 8.13 7.01 6.21
C ALA A 114 7.63 7.33 7.62
N ALA A 115 7.11 8.56 7.78
CA ALA A 115 6.43 8.95 9.02
C ALA A 115 5.12 8.15 9.20
N PRO A 116 4.87 7.58 10.40
CA PRO A 116 3.73 6.68 10.64
C PRO A 116 2.37 7.26 10.27
N GLU A 117 2.17 8.55 10.48
CA GLU A 117 0.93 9.26 10.18
C GLU A 117 0.60 9.32 8.69
N LYS A 118 1.59 9.15 7.80
CA LYS A 118 1.35 9.05 6.36
C LYS A 118 0.82 7.69 5.94
N LEU A 119 0.99 6.66 6.78
CA LEU A 119 0.73 5.27 6.40
C LEU A 119 -0.75 4.89 6.58
N MET A 120 -1.30 4.27 5.54
CA MET A 120 -2.62 3.65 5.54
C MET A 120 -2.48 2.21 5.03
N VAL A 121 -2.99 1.25 5.77
CA VAL A 121 -2.77 -0.17 5.52
C VAL A 121 -4.12 -0.85 5.26
N ALA A 122 -4.27 -1.49 4.12
CA ALA A 122 -5.45 -2.27 3.74
C ALA A 122 -5.14 -3.78 3.77
N PRO A 123 -5.39 -4.47 4.89
CA PRO A 123 -5.10 -5.88 5.05
C PRO A 123 -5.85 -6.76 4.05
N SER A 124 -5.18 -7.82 3.57
CA SER A 124 -5.79 -8.83 2.70
C SER A 124 -5.13 -10.18 2.93
N MET A 125 -5.89 -11.11 3.47
CA MET A 125 -5.43 -12.48 3.77
C MET A 125 -6.61 -13.43 4.01
N ASN A 126 -6.31 -14.72 4.13
CA ASN A 126 -7.29 -15.70 4.57
C ASN A 126 -7.75 -15.42 6.02
N GLU A 127 -8.98 -15.81 6.37
CA GLU A 127 -9.58 -15.59 7.68
C GLU A 127 -8.76 -16.19 8.83
N GLN A 128 -8.22 -17.40 8.66
CA GLN A 128 -7.39 -18.04 9.69
C GLN A 128 -6.11 -17.23 9.93
N MET A 129 -5.52 -16.69 8.87
CA MET A 129 -4.37 -15.80 8.98
C MET A 129 -4.75 -14.50 9.68
N TRP A 130 -5.90 -13.92 9.32
CA TRP A 130 -6.36 -12.70 9.97
C TRP A 130 -6.60 -12.88 11.47
N ASN A 131 -7.26 -13.97 11.86
CA ASN A 131 -7.55 -14.28 13.25
C ASN A 131 -6.33 -14.83 14.04
N ASN A 132 -5.20 -15.03 13.38
CA ASN A 132 -3.98 -15.50 14.05
C ASN A 132 -3.54 -14.47 15.10
N PRO A 133 -3.27 -14.89 16.36
CA PRO A 133 -2.85 -13.97 17.43
C PRO A 133 -1.64 -13.11 17.07
N ALA A 134 -0.66 -13.64 16.32
CA ALA A 134 0.50 -12.87 15.88
C ALA A 134 0.11 -11.74 14.93
N VAL A 135 -0.83 -11.98 14.01
CA VAL A 135 -1.32 -10.94 13.10
C VAL A 135 -2.12 -9.89 13.86
N GLN A 136 -3.00 -10.30 14.78
CA GLN A 136 -3.79 -9.36 15.58
C GLN A 136 -2.88 -8.52 16.52
N ALA A 137 -1.85 -9.10 17.10
CA ALA A 137 -0.85 -8.36 17.88
C ALA A 137 -0.12 -7.32 17.01
N ASN A 138 0.29 -7.68 15.80
CA ASN A 138 0.93 -6.75 14.86
C ASN A 138 -0.02 -5.61 14.47
N ILE A 139 -1.29 -5.89 14.17
CA ILE A 139 -2.30 -4.87 13.85
C ILE A 139 -2.52 -3.92 15.02
N ALA A 140 -2.61 -4.45 16.26
CA ALA A 140 -2.74 -3.62 17.46
C ALA A 140 -1.51 -2.70 17.64
N LEU A 141 -0.31 -3.22 17.40
CA LEU A 141 0.93 -2.45 17.45
C LEU A 141 0.97 -1.34 16.38
N LEU A 142 0.56 -1.63 15.14
CA LEU A 142 0.49 -0.60 14.10
C LEU A 142 -0.50 0.51 14.45
N ARG A 143 -1.69 0.16 14.98
CA ARG A 143 -2.68 1.14 15.43
C ARG A 143 -2.13 2.02 16.58
N SER A 144 -1.43 1.43 17.55
CA SER A 144 -0.83 2.19 18.67
C SER A 144 0.26 3.17 18.21
N ARG A 145 0.88 2.91 17.04
CA ARG A 145 1.86 3.79 16.40
C ARG A 145 1.22 4.83 15.46
N GLY A 146 -0.10 4.91 15.39
CA GLY A 146 -0.82 5.91 14.59
C GLY A 146 -1.09 5.55 13.13
N LEU A 147 -0.81 4.32 12.69
CA LEU A 147 -1.14 3.89 11.34
C LEU A 147 -2.66 3.68 11.19
N ALA A 148 -3.22 4.13 10.07
CA ALA A 148 -4.62 3.87 9.74
C ALA A 148 -4.77 2.47 9.14
N ILE A 149 -5.66 1.67 9.70
CA ILE A 149 -6.01 0.34 9.18
C ILE A 149 -7.39 0.42 8.52
N ILE A 150 -7.46 0.10 7.23
CA ILE A 150 -8.67 0.12 6.41
C ILE A 150 -9.18 -1.30 6.22
N GLY A 151 -10.27 -1.67 6.86
CA GLY A 151 -10.79 -3.04 6.87
C GLY A 151 -9.99 -3.97 7.80
N PRO A 152 -9.85 -5.27 7.45
CA PRO A 152 -10.47 -5.93 6.29
C PRO A 152 -11.99 -6.10 6.42
N GLU A 153 -12.64 -6.46 5.32
CA GLU A 153 -14.08 -6.75 5.27
C GLU A 153 -14.33 -8.25 5.33
N SER A 154 -15.58 -8.60 5.68
CA SER A 154 -16.10 -9.96 5.55
C SER A 154 -16.63 -10.17 4.14
N GLY A 155 -16.49 -11.38 3.61
CA GLY A 155 -17.01 -11.73 2.31
C GLY A 155 -16.39 -12.98 1.70
N TRP A 156 -16.72 -13.24 0.45
CA TRP A 156 -16.19 -14.37 -0.31
C TRP A 156 -14.67 -14.19 -0.55
N GLN A 157 -13.91 -15.20 -0.20
CA GLN A 157 -12.45 -15.23 -0.33
C GLN A 157 -12.01 -16.16 -1.47
N ALA A 158 -10.79 -15.97 -1.97
CA ALA A 158 -10.23 -16.80 -3.05
C ALA A 158 -10.09 -18.29 -2.65
N CYS A 159 -10.01 -18.60 -1.37
CA CYS A 159 -10.04 -19.97 -0.83
C CYS A 159 -11.45 -20.61 -0.83
N ARG A 160 -12.45 -19.94 -1.44
CA ARG A 160 -13.84 -20.40 -1.57
C ARG A 160 -14.58 -20.51 -0.24
N THR A 161 -14.25 -19.68 0.72
CA THR A 161 -14.95 -19.54 2.01
C THR A 161 -15.47 -18.11 2.17
N VAL A 162 -16.46 -17.93 3.04
CA VAL A 162 -16.89 -16.61 3.49
C VAL A 162 -16.29 -16.37 4.86
N GLY A 163 -15.61 -15.24 5.01
CA GLY A 163 -14.94 -14.89 6.28
C GLY A 163 -14.31 -13.52 6.25
N THR A 164 -13.78 -13.09 7.39
CA THR A 164 -13.08 -11.82 7.56
C THR A 164 -11.63 -11.95 7.07
N GLY A 165 -11.14 -10.95 6.33
CA GLY A 165 -9.77 -10.95 5.81
C GLY A 165 -9.69 -10.48 4.36
N ARG A 166 -10.84 -10.23 3.72
CA ARG A 166 -10.94 -9.67 2.38
C ARG A 166 -10.55 -8.19 2.41
N MET A 167 -9.69 -7.78 1.48
CA MET A 167 -9.35 -6.35 1.32
C MET A 167 -10.62 -5.53 1.08
N SER A 168 -10.74 -4.39 1.74
CA SER A 168 -11.82 -3.44 1.50
C SER A 168 -11.95 -3.10 0.02
N GLU A 169 -13.16 -2.78 -0.41
CA GLU A 169 -13.39 -2.44 -1.81
C GLU A 169 -12.64 -1.15 -2.19
N PRO A 170 -12.22 -1.02 -3.45
CA PRO A 170 -11.47 0.15 -3.92
C PRO A 170 -12.09 1.49 -3.53
N ASP A 171 -13.40 1.61 -3.65
CA ASP A 171 -14.10 2.86 -3.32
C ASP A 171 -14.05 3.15 -1.82
N SER A 172 -14.18 2.13 -0.96
CA SER A 172 -14.05 2.27 0.50
C SER A 172 -12.64 2.74 0.88
N ILE A 173 -11.60 2.18 0.23
CA ILE A 173 -10.20 2.59 0.44
C ILE A 173 -10.03 4.06 0.05
N ILE A 174 -10.52 4.47 -1.12
CA ILE A 174 -10.40 5.84 -1.60
C ILE A 174 -11.12 6.80 -0.65
N GLN A 175 -12.35 6.48 -0.23
CA GLN A 175 -13.09 7.30 0.73
C GLN A 175 -12.34 7.48 2.05
N ALA A 176 -11.67 6.44 2.56
CA ALA A 176 -10.84 6.53 3.76
C ALA A 176 -9.59 7.40 3.57
N MET A 177 -9.07 7.52 2.33
CA MET A 177 -7.91 8.35 2.01
C MET A 177 -8.25 9.85 1.86
N LEU A 178 -9.45 10.18 1.36
CA LEU A 178 -9.83 11.56 1.01
C LEU A 178 -9.59 12.58 2.14
N PRO A 179 -9.93 12.32 3.42
CA PRO A 179 -9.68 13.29 4.49
C PRO A 179 -8.21 13.69 4.64
N ARG A 180 -7.27 12.79 4.32
CA ARG A 180 -5.83 13.08 4.36
C ARG A 180 -5.30 13.78 3.10
N LEU A 181 -6.06 13.70 2.01
CA LEU A 181 -5.69 14.30 0.71
C LEU A 181 -6.28 15.70 0.52
N THR A 182 -7.37 16.03 1.22
CA THR A 182 -8.11 17.30 1.08
C THR A 182 -7.81 18.32 2.18
N VAL A 183 -7.02 17.98 3.20
CA VAL A 183 -6.62 18.96 4.23
C VAL A 183 -5.67 19.97 3.60
N GLN A 184 -6.07 21.21 3.67
CA GLN A 184 -5.34 22.42 3.23
C GLN A 184 -4.13 22.69 4.11
#